data_e421a450f2e4d9bdf5c1f63ff41a0e5f
#
_entry.id   e421a450f2e4d9bdf5c1f63ff41a0e5f
#
_cell.length_a   1.000
_cell.length_b   1.000
_cell.length_c   1.000
_cell.angle_alpha   90.00
_cell.angle_beta   90.00
_cell.angle_gamma   90.00
#
_symmetry.space_group_name_H-M   'P 1'
#
loop_
_entity.id
_entity.type
_entity.pdbx_description
1 polymer ?
#
loop_
_entity_poly.entity_id
_entity_poly.type
_entity_poly.pdbx_seq_one_letter_code
_entity_poly.pdbx_strand_id
1 'polypeptide(L)'
;MECRDGSMESVERMKVVILAGGMGTRISEESVIKPKPMIEIGEKPILWHIMKWYASFGFQEFIVCCGYKGHMIKEYFIHYCSRQEEHSKEPWKITLADTGLKTKTAGRILKVREYVGNEPFMLTYGDGVADVNLSELLRCHKENGRIATITTTQPEGRFGALQIEGDGAVRHFKEKARKDQSWVNMGFMVMEPQVFDYLGDGSEMLEEGPFEKLAEEGQMNAYRHNGFWSPMDTMHDKAYLENLWIQGKALWKVEQDKL
;
A
#
# COMPACT_ATOMS: atom_id res chain seq x y z
N MET A 1 7.68 -38.74 4.69
CA MET A 1 6.29 -38.27 4.67
C MET A 1 6.36 -36.84 5.20
N GLU A 2 6.72 -35.90 4.31
CA GLU A 2 6.85 -34.48 4.64
C GLU A 2 5.46 -33.85 4.65
N CYS A 3 5.01 -33.43 5.80
CA CYS A 3 3.86 -32.54 5.90
C CYS A 3 4.27 -31.19 5.32
N ARG A 4 3.98 -30.96 4.02
CA ARG A 4 3.95 -29.60 3.48
C ARG A 4 2.80 -28.88 4.18
N ASP A 5 3.15 -27.87 4.95
CA ASP A 5 2.21 -27.06 5.70
C ASP A 5 1.28 -26.33 4.71
N GLY A 6 -0.02 -26.64 4.75
CA GLY A 6 -1.01 -26.04 3.87
C GLY A 6 -1.14 -24.50 4.01
N SER A 7 -0.43 -23.90 4.97
CA SER A 7 -0.32 -22.45 5.16
C SER A 7 0.54 -21.77 4.09
N MET A 8 1.62 -22.42 3.62
CA MET A 8 2.49 -21.86 2.56
C MET A 8 1.81 -21.88 1.17
N GLU A 9 1.08 -22.95 0.82
CA GLU A 9 0.35 -23.00 -0.47
C GLU A 9 -0.74 -21.94 -0.59
N SER A 10 -1.35 -21.50 0.52
CA SER A 10 -2.40 -20.47 0.53
C SER A 10 -1.84 -19.05 0.34
N VAL A 11 -0.61 -18.79 0.79
CA VAL A 11 0.07 -17.49 0.64
C VAL A 11 0.53 -17.29 -0.81
N GLU A 12 1.10 -18.32 -1.46
CA GLU A 12 1.58 -18.26 -2.85
C GLU A 12 0.48 -17.94 -3.86
N ARG A 13 -0.79 -18.18 -3.53
CA ARG A 13 -1.95 -17.94 -4.41
C ARG A 13 -2.69 -16.62 -4.11
N MET A 14 -2.39 -15.96 -2.99
CA MET A 14 -3.07 -14.73 -2.62
C MET A 14 -2.60 -13.58 -3.50
N LYS A 15 -3.55 -12.91 -4.12
CA LYS A 15 -3.30 -11.78 -5.02
C LYS A 15 -3.14 -10.47 -4.26
N VAL A 16 -2.34 -9.57 -4.80
CA VAL A 16 -2.13 -8.22 -4.26
C VAL A 16 -2.72 -7.21 -5.24
N VAL A 17 -3.77 -6.52 -4.85
CA VAL A 17 -4.35 -5.42 -5.61
C VAL A 17 -3.67 -4.13 -5.21
N ILE A 18 -3.12 -3.40 -6.19
CA ILE A 18 -2.40 -2.15 -5.95
C ILE A 18 -3.13 -0.99 -6.65
N LEU A 19 -3.58 -0.01 -5.87
CA LEU A 19 -4.25 1.19 -6.37
C LEU A 19 -3.22 2.20 -6.89
N ALA A 20 -3.00 2.20 -8.20
CA ALA A 20 -1.95 2.99 -8.88
C ALA A 20 -2.50 3.99 -9.92
N GLY A 21 -3.80 4.30 -9.87
CA GLY A 21 -4.46 5.09 -10.93
C GLY A 21 -4.74 6.56 -10.58
N GLY A 22 -4.32 7.06 -9.41
CA GLY A 22 -4.54 8.42 -8.96
C GLY A 22 -3.71 9.47 -9.71
N MET A 23 -4.17 10.74 -9.72
CA MET A 23 -3.51 11.84 -10.42
C MET A 23 -2.23 12.35 -9.73
N GLY A 24 -2.04 12.11 -8.41
CA GLY A 24 -0.86 12.55 -7.67
C GLY A 24 -0.71 14.07 -7.55
N THR A 25 -1.82 14.81 -7.42
CA THR A 25 -1.84 16.29 -7.45
C THR A 25 -1.01 16.98 -6.37
N ARG A 26 -0.73 16.29 -5.26
CA ARG A 26 0.10 16.81 -4.15
C ARG A 26 1.61 16.80 -4.43
N ILE A 27 2.06 16.08 -5.45
CA ILE A 27 3.44 16.01 -5.93
C ILE A 27 3.49 16.42 -7.41
N SER A 28 2.90 17.57 -7.73
CA SER A 28 2.63 18.03 -9.10
C SER A 28 3.89 18.17 -9.94
N GLU A 29 5.03 18.54 -9.37
CA GLU A 29 6.29 18.73 -10.08
C GLU A 29 6.75 17.44 -10.80
N GLU A 30 6.57 16.29 -10.16
CA GLU A 30 6.90 15.00 -10.75
C GLU A 30 5.71 14.37 -11.47
N SER A 31 4.48 14.52 -10.95
CA SER A 31 3.30 13.86 -11.51
C SER A 31 2.86 14.44 -12.87
N VAL A 32 3.31 15.65 -13.23
CA VAL A 32 3.19 16.19 -14.59
C VAL A 32 4.02 15.37 -15.60
N ILE A 33 5.11 14.75 -15.17
CA ILE A 33 6.00 13.97 -16.05
C ILE A 33 5.59 12.50 -16.05
N LYS A 34 5.50 11.87 -14.88
CA LYS A 34 5.19 10.44 -14.69
C LYS A 34 4.15 10.24 -13.60
N PRO A 35 3.33 9.15 -13.62
CA PRO A 35 2.36 8.92 -12.56
C PRO A 35 3.08 8.64 -11.24
N LYS A 36 2.48 9.04 -10.10
CA LYS A 36 3.06 8.95 -8.78
C LYS A 36 3.70 7.57 -8.45
N PRO A 37 3.06 6.42 -8.77
CA PRO A 37 3.65 5.09 -8.56
C PRO A 37 4.95 4.84 -9.34
N MET A 38 5.23 5.65 -10.38
CA MET A 38 6.43 5.54 -11.21
C MET A 38 7.54 6.54 -10.82
N ILE A 39 7.35 7.32 -9.77
CA ILE A 39 8.41 8.18 -9.22
C ILE A 39 9.44 7.27 -8.54
N GLU A 40 10.70 7.50 -8.86
CA GLU A 40 11.80 6.62 -8.46
C GLU A 40 12.38 7.00 -7.09
N ILE A 41 12.80 5.97 -6.37
CA ILE A 41 13.62 6.02 -5.17
C ILE A 41 14.75 5.01 -5.40
N GLY A 42 16.01 5.46 -5.40
CA GLY A 42 17.14 4.58 -5.66
C GLY A 42 17.04 3.85 -7.00
N GLU A 43 16.73 4.57 -8.09
CA GLU A 43 16.65 4.08 -9.48
C GLU A 43 15.49 3.10 -9.77
N LYS A 44 14.60 2.85 -8.82
CA LYS A 44 13.41 2.00 -9.01
C LYS A 44 12.14 2.76 -8.66
N PRO A 45 11.04 2.58 -9.41
CA PRO A 45 9.75 3.17 -9.05
C PRO A 45 9.28 2.74 -7.66
N ILE A 46 8.60 3.64 -6.93
CA ILE A 46 8.05 3.29 -5.61
C ILE A 46 7.12 2.07 -5.70
N LEU A 47 6.38 1.91 -6.80
CA LEU A 47 5.56 0.73 -7.07
C LEU A 47 6.37 -0.57 -7.08
N TRP A 48 7.59 -0.54 -7.66
CA TRP A 48 8.50 -1.69 -7.65
C TRP A 48 8.91 -2.05 -6.21
N HIS A 49 9.23 -1.07 -5.37
CA HIS A 49 9.59 -1.30 -3.97
C HIS A 49 8.44 -1.95 -3.19
N ILE A 50 7.21 -1.47 -3.41
CA ILE A 50 6.02 -2.05 -2.80
C ILE A 50 5.86 -3.51 -3.21
N MET A 51 5.92 -3.81 -4.51
CA MET A 51 5.83 -5.18 -5.03
C MET A 51 6.94 -6.08 -4.49
N LYS A 52 8.18 -5.55 -4.41
CA LYS A 52 9.32 -6.30 -3.85
C LYS A 52 9.12 -6.63 -2.38
N TRP A 53 8.54 -5.71 -1.60
CA TRP A 53 8.19 -5.96 -0.21
C TRP A 53 7.17 -7.10 -0.08
N TYR A 54 6.08 -7.06 -0.84
CA TYR A 54 5.11 -8.15 -0.87
C TYR A 54 5.72 -9.49 -1.30
N ALA A 55 6.57 -9.47 -2.32
CA ALA A 55 7.24 -10.65 -2.84
C ALA A 55 8.17 -11.31 -1.81
N SER A 56 8.79 -10.53 -0.92
CA SER A 56 9.64 -11.06 0.16
C SER A 56 8.87 -11.89 1.20
N PHE A 57 7.55 -11.77 1.22
CA PHE A 57 6.64 -12.59 2.03
C PHE A 57 5.94 -13.69 1.22
N GLY A 58 6.33 -13.92 -0.04
CA GLY A 58 5.77 -14.96 -0.91
C GLY A 58 4.59 -14.52 -1.78
N PHE A 59 4.12 -13.26 -1.70
CA PHE A 59 3.05 -12.74 -2.55
C PHE A 59 3.61 -12.34 -3.92
N GLN A 60 3.30 -13.10 -4.96
CA GLN A 60 3.89 -12.93 -6.29
C GLN A 60 2.89 -12.61 -7.40
N GLU A 61 1.58 -12.62 -7.10
CA GLU A 61 0.53 -12.25 -8.06
C GLU A 61 0.02 -10.84 -7.79
N PHE A 62 0.27 -9.92 -8.72
CA PHE A 62 -0.08 -8.50 -8.59
C PHE A 62 -1.13 -8.09 -9.61
N ILE A 63 -2.16 -7.37 -9.14
CA ILE A 63 -3.18 -6.72 -9.97
C ILE A 63 -3.02 -5.21 -9.76
N VAL A 64 -2.44 -4.52 -10.73
CA VAL A 64 -2.18 -3.08 -10.67
C VAL A 64 -3.33 -2.33 -11.33
N CYS A 65 -4.08 -1.57 -10.53
CA CYS A 65 -5.18 -0.72 -11.00
C CYS A 65 -4.62 0.56 -11.62
N CYS A 66 -4.40 0.55 -12.94
CA CYS A 66 -3.89 1.70 -13.69
C CYS A 66 -4.98 2.74 -13.95
N GLY A 67 -4.58 4.00 -14.12
CA GLY A 67 -5.46 5.12 -14.45
C GLY A 67 -4.66 6.26 -15.07
N TYR A 68 -4.43 7.35 -14.32
CA TYR A 68 -3.64 8.47 -14.82
C TYR A 68 -2.26 8.00 -15.30
N LYS A 69 -1.93 8.33 -16.56
CA LYS A 69 -0.69 7.88 -17.23
C LYS A 69 -0.38 6.39 -17.09
N GLY A 70 -1.40 5.54 -17.01
CA GLY A 70 -1.27 4.08 -16.84
C GLY A 70 -0.44 3.40 -17.94
N HIS A 71 -0.32 4.03 -19.14
CA HIS A 71 0.56 3.53 -20.20
C HIS A 71 2.03 3.46 -19.76
N MET A 72 2.51 4.43 -18.96
CA MET A 72 3.89 4.42 -18.44
C MET A 72 4.15 3.26 -17.47
N ILE A 73 3.15 2.93 -16.63
CA ILE A 73 3.22 1.75 -15.75
C ILE A 73 3.30 0.48 -16.61
N LYS A 74 2.43 0.37 -17.63
CA LYS A 74 2.39 -0.76 -18.57
C LYS A 74 3.73 -0.92 -19.32
N GLU A 75 4.24 0.16 -19.89
CA GLU A 75 5.51 0.16 -20.61
C GLU A 75 6.68 -0.27 -19.73
N TYR A 76 6.77 0.26 -18.50
CA TYR A 76 7.82 -0.12 -17.55
C TYR A 76 7.81 -1.63 -17.27
N PHE A 77 6.65 -2.19 -16.92
CA PHE A 77 6.59 -3.61 -16.53
C PHE A 77 6.69 -4.55 -17.73
N ILE A 78 6.23 -4.16 -18.92
CA ILE A 78 6.49 -4.92 -20.15
C ILE A 78 8.00 -4.99 -20.41
N HIS A 79 8.71 -3.86 -20.35
CA HIS A 79 10.16 -3.83 -20.50
C HIS A 79 10.89 -4.54 -19.37
N TYR A 80 10.42 -4.40 -18.14
CA TYR A 80 10.96 -5.11 -16.98
C TYR A 80 10.88 -6.62 -17.16
N CYS A 81 9.75 -7.14 -17.62
CA CYS A 81 9.57 -8.56 -17.90
C CYS A 81 10.37 -9.06 -19.12
N SER A 82 10.65 -8.21 -20.12
CA SER A 82 11.36 -8.57 -21.34
C SER A 82 12.89 -8.49 -21.26
N ARG A 83 13.45 -7.62 -20.40
CA ARG A 83 14.90 -7.42 -20.23
C ARG A 83 15.57 -8.39 -19.26
N GLN A 84 14.91 -9.42 -18.84
CA GLN A 84 15.41 -10.31 -17.81
C GLN A 84 16.64 -11.10 -18.29
N GLU A 85 17.80 -10.69 -17.82
CA GLU A 85 18.96 -11.58 -17.74
C GLU A 85 18.63 -12.73 -16.79
N GLU A 86 19.05 -13.95 -17.12
CA GLU A 86 18.60 -15.22 -16.51
C GLU A 86 18.77 -15.32 -14.99
N HIS A 87 19.47 -14.39 -14.34
CA HIS A 87 19.86 -14.45 -12.91
C HIS A 87 19.17 -13.43 -12.00
N SER A 88 18.26 -12.57 -12.50
CA SER A 88 17.58 -11.56 -11.67
C SER A 88 16.05 -11.57 -11.82
N LYS A 89 15.48 -12.72 -12.17
CA LYS A 89 14.07 -12.85 -12.50
C LYS A 89 13.19 -12.90 -11.26
N GLU A 90 12.53 -11.79 -10.95
CA GLU A 90 11.41 -11.82 -10.01
C GLU A 90 10.27 -12.65 -10.64
N PRO A 91 9.77 -13.69 -9.97
CA PRO A 91 8.75 -14.58 -10.53
C PRO A 91 7.35 -13.95 -10.45
N TRP A 92 7.26 -12.64 -10.66
CA TRP A 92 6.01 -11.91 -10.55
C TRP A 92 5.06 -12.18 -11.70
N LYS A 93 3.82 -12.46 -11.36
CA LYS A 93 2.70 -12.48 -12.30
C LYS A 93 1.95 -11.15 -12.16
N ILE A 94 2.01 -10.31 -13.19
CA ILE A 94 1.49 -8.95 -13.14
C ILE A 94 0.32 -8.78 -14.10
N THR A 95 -0.84 -8.42 -13.58
CA THR A 95 -2.01 -7.98 -14.35
C THR A 95 -2.11 -6.46 -14.28
N LEU A 96 -2.00 -5.79 -15.43
CA LEU A 96 -2.07 -4.33 -15.55
C LEU A 96 -3.47 -3.93 -16.03
N ALA A 97 -4.39 -3.68 -15.11
CA ALA A 97 -5.79 -3.38 -15.40
C ALA A 97 -6.00 -1.88 -15.64
N ASP A 98 -6.56 -1.50 -16.78
CA ASP A 98 -7.03 -0.12 -16.99
C ASP A 98 -8.35 0.08 -16.25
N THR A 99 -8.30 0.81 -15.16
CA THR A 99 -9.47 1.08 -14.33
C THR A 99 -10.09 2.45 -14.63
N GLY A 100 -9.51 3.22 -15.56
CA GLY A 100 -10.02 4.53 -15.99
C GLY A 100 -9.45 5.71 -15.19
N LEU A 101 -9.46 6.89 -15.85
CA LEU A 101 -8.81 8.10 -15.33
C LEU A 101 -9.52 8.66 -14.08
N LYS A 102 -10.84 8.77 -14.13
CA LYS A 102 -11.68 9.43 -13.09
C LYS A 102 -12.25 8.46 -12.06
N THR A 103 -11.93 7.19 -12.16
CA THR A 103 -12.46 6.15 -11.26
C THR A 103 -11.87 6.32 -9.85
N LYS A 104 -12.74 6.35 -8.86
CA LYS A 104 -12.39 6.41 -7.44
C LYS A 104 -11.90 5.06 -6.92
N THR A 105 -11.40 5.00 -5.69
CA THR A 105 -10.75 3.80 -5.12
C THR A 105 -11.68 2.60 -5.07
N ALA A 106 -12.93 2.74 -4.63
CA ALA A 106 -13.92 1.64 -4.65
C ALA A 106 -14.19 1.11 -6.06
N GLY A 107 -14.37 2.02 -7.02
CA GLY A 107 -14.61 1.64 -8.42
C GLY A 107 -13.42 0.93 -9.08
N ARG A 108 -12.19 1.23 -8.68
CA ARG A 108 -11.00 0.51 -9.18
C ARG A 108 -11.00 -0.92 -8.71
N ILE A 109 -11.33 -1.16 -7.44
CA ILE A 109 -11.40 -2.50 -6.86
C ILE A 109 -12.54 -3.27 -7.52
N LEU A 110 -13.70 -2.66 -7.71
CA LEU A 110 -14.85 -3.29 -8.38
C LEU A 110 -14.50 -3.76 -9.81
N LYS A 111 -13.76 -2.94 -10.57
CA LYS A 111 -13.34 -3.26 -11.95
C LYS A 111 -12.34 -4.41 -12.05
N VAL A 112 -11.67 -4.77 -10.97
CA VAL A 112 -10.72 -5.89 -10.95
C VAL A 112 -11.28 -7.14 -10.27
N ARG A 113 -12.57 -7.16 -9.93
CA ARG A 113 -13.24 -8.29 -9.27
C ARG A 113 -13.00 -9.61 -10.00
N GLU A 114 -13.11 -9.64 -11.32
CA GLU A 114 -12.89 -10.86 -12.11
C GLU A 114 -11.45 -11.39 -12.01
N TYR A 115 -10.46 -10.49 -11.91
CA TYR A 115 -9.06 -10.87 -11.71
C TYR A 115 -8.78 -11.35 -10.28
N VAL A 116 -9.45 -10.78 -9.28
CA VAL A 116 -9.35 -11.19 -7.86
C VAL A 116 -9.98 -12.57 -7.67
N GLY A 117 -11.19 -12.79 -8.19
CA GLY A 117 -11.96 -14.02 -7.98
C GLY A 117 -12.70 -14.00 -6.65
N ASN A 118 -12.87 -15.18 -6.05
CA ASN A 118 -13.61 -15.38 -4.80
C ASN A 118 -12.71 -15.76 -3.62
N GLU A 119 -11.43 -15.42 -3.70
CA GLU A 119 -10.46 -15.69 -2.64
C GLU A 119 -10.11 -14.39 -1.89
N PRO A 120 -9.69 -14.48 -0.63
CA PRO A 120 -9.11 -13.34 0.07
C PRO A 120 -7.94 -12.74 -0.70
N PHE A 121 -7.75 -11.44 -0.59
CA PHE A 121 -6.68 -10.73 -1.30
C PHE A 121 -6.07 -9.61 -0.45
N MET A 122 -4.83 -9.29 -0.76
CA MET A 122 -4.17 -8.11 -0.23
C MET A 122 -4.55 -6.88 -1.04
N LEU A 123 -4.68 -5.74 -0.38
CA LEU A 123 -4.95 -4.44 -1.03
C LEU A 123 -4.00 -3.39 -0.49
N THR A 124 -3.40 -2.58 -1.36
CA THR A 124 -2.56 -1.46 -0.94
C THR A 124 -2.63 -0.28 -1.91
N TYR A 125 -2.15 0.88 -1.43
CA TYR A 125 -1.91 2.05 -2.29
C TYR A 125 -0.55 1.93 -2.98
N GLY A 126 -0.41 2.53 -4.15
CA GLY A 126 0.81 2.47 -4.97
C GLY A 126 1.83 3.57 -4.69
N ASP A 127 1.80 4.19 -3.49
CA ASP A 127 2.56 5.41 -3.22
C ASP A 127 3.16 5.51 -1.79
N GLY A 128 3.10 4.43 -1.02
CA GLY A 128 3.67 4.38 0.32
C GLY A 128 4.48 3.13 0.58
N VAL A 129 5.63 3.27 1.26
CA VAL A 129 6.51 2.17 1.65
C VAL A 129 6.49 1.99 3.17
N ALA A 130 6.68 0.75 3.62
CA ALA A 130 6.67 0.38 5.03
C ALA A 130 7.49 -0.90 5.28
N ASP A 131 7.83 -1.15 6.54
CA ASP A 131 8.43 -2.40 7.01
C ASP A 131 7.40 -3.32 7.69
N VAL A 132 6.13 -3.25 7.25
CA VAL A 132 5.03 -4.01 7.83
C VAL A 132 5.22 -5.52 7.67
N ASN A 133 5.02 -6.28 8.74
CA ASN A 133 5.05 -7.74 8.70
C ASN A 133 3.74 -8.27 8.10
N LEU A 134 3.78 -8.65 6.82
CA LEU A 134 2.59 -9.11 6.08
C LEU A 134 2.09 -10.48 6.56
N SER A 135 2.97 -11.34 7.08
CA SER A 135 2.57 -12.62 7.66
C SER A 135 1.76 -12.41 8.95
N GLU A 136 2.20 -11.49 9.81
CA GLU A 136 1.46 -11.13 11.02
C GLU A 136 0.14 -10.42 10.71
N LEU A 137 0.11 -9.54 9.71
CA LEU A 137 -1.11 -8.91 9.23
C LEU A 137 -2.13 -9.97 8.77
N LEU A 138 -1.69 -10.94 7.96
CA LEU A 138 -2.55 -12.03 7.49
C LEU A 138 -3.02 -12.93 8.64
N ARG A 139 -2.15 -13.23 9.60
CA ARG A 139 -2.51 -13.98 10.81
C ARG A 139 -3.58 -13.24 11.62
N CYS A 140 -3.36 -11.94 11.85
CA CYS A 140 -4.32 -11.09 12.54
C CYS A 140 -5.69 -11.07 11.84
N HIS A 141 -5.71 -11.02 10.51
CA HIS A 141 -6.94 -11.07 9.72
C HIS A 141 -7.69 -12.38 9.91
N LYS A 142 -6.99 -13.52 9.75
CA LYS A 142 -7.58 -14.86 9.93
C LYS A 142 -8.13 -15.10 11.33
N GLU A 143 -7.43 -14.64 12.36
CA GLU A 143 -7.86 -14.78 13.75
C GLU A 143 -9.11 -13.95 14.09
N ASN A 144 -9.29 -12.79 13.46
CA ASN A 144 -10.43 -11.92 13.70
C ASN A 144 -11.66 -12.26 12.85
N GLY A 145 -11.50 -12.91 11.69
CA GLY A 145 -12.59 -13.40 10.85
C GLY A 145 -13.52 -12.31 10.32
N ARG A 146 -13.03 -11.07 10.14
CA ARG A 146 -13.80 -9.93 9.62
C ARG A 146 -13.53 -9.74 8.14
N ILE A 147 -14.40 -9.02 7.45
CA ILE A 147 -14.30 -8.78 6.01
C ILE A 147 -13.04 -7.98 5.64
N ALA A 148 -12.65 -7.01 6.46
CA ALA A 148 -11.49 -6.18 6.20
C ALA A 148 -10.57 -6.08 7.42
N THR A 149 -9.26 -6.20 7.20
CA THR A 149 -8.24 -5.80 8.18
C THR A 149 -7.34 -4.75 7.55
N ILE A 150 -7.28 -3.58 8.16
CA ILE A 150 -6.44 -2.46 7.72
C ILE A 150 -5.23 -2.30 8.62
N THR A 151 -4.06 -2.04 8.05
CA THR A 151 -2.88 -1.66 8.83
C THR A 151 -2.99 -0.20 9.23
N THR A 152 -2.75 0.07 10.51
CA THR A 152 -2.85 1.42 11.09
C THR A 152 -1.56 1.80 11.79
N THR A 153 -1.22 3.07 11.77
CA THR A 153 -0.08 3.64 12.50
C THR A 153 -0.46 4.97 13.14
N GLN A 154 0.36 5.42 14.08
CA GLN A 154 0.29 6.76 14.65
C GLN A 154 1.43 7.59 14.06
N PRO A 155 1.18 8.40 13.01
CA PRO A 155 2.22 9.17 12.36
C PRO A 155 2.81 10.22 13.33
N GLU A 156 4.09 10.53 13.15
CA GLU A 156 4.70 11.67 13.82
C GLU A 156 4.01 12.97 13.40
N GLY A 157 3.83 13.88 14.35
CA GLY A 157 3.25 15.20 14.07
C GLY A 157 4.12 15.97 13.06
N ARG A 158 3.47 16.62 12.10
CA ARG A 158 4.17 17.53 11.16
C ARG A 158 4.49 18.87 11.77
N PHE A 159 3.90 19.20 12.93
CA PHE A 159 3.98 20.49 13.60
C PHE A 159 4.33 20.31 15.08
N GLY A 160 4.88 21.36 15.68
CA GLY A 160 5.04 21.45 17.13
C GLY A 160 3.68 21.50 17.84
N ALA A 161 3.50 20.69 18.89
CA ALA A 161 2.33 20.74 19.74
C ALA A 161 2.56 21.71 20.90
N LEU A 162 1.56 22.55 21.17
CA LEU A 162 1.55 23.51 22.25
C LEU A 162 0.50 23.10 23.28
N GLN A 163 0.87 23.10 24.54
CA GLN A 163 -0.09 23.07 25.64
C GLN A 163 -0.32 24.52 26.10
N ILE A 164 -1.53 25.02 25.85
CA ILE A 164 -1.92 26.41 26.14
C ILE A 164 -2.92 26.37 27.29
N GLU A 165 -2.69 27.19 28.31
CA GLU A 165 -3.61 27.39 29.42
C GLU A 165 -4.67 28.45 29.13
N GLY A 166 -5.70 28.56 30.00
CA GLY A 166 -6.82 29.48 29.77
C GLY A 166 -6.46 30.95 29.74
N ASP A 167 -5.29 31.32 30.28
CA ASP A 167 -4.73 32.69 30.24
C ASP A 167 -3.84 32.94 28.99
N GLY A 168 -3.71 31.92 28.08
CA GLY A 168 -2.89 31.97 26.88
C GLY A 168 -1.43 31.62 27.11
N ALA A 169 -1.02 31.26 28.33
CA ALA A 169 0.36 30.84 28.61
C ALA A 169 0.68 29.47 27.99
N VAL A 170 1.83 29.40 27.31
CA VAL A 170 2.35 28.12 26.76
C VAL A 170 3.18 27.43 27.84
N ARG A 171 2.71 26.30 28.35
CA ARG A 171 3.41 25.52 29.37
C ARG A 171 4.35 24.49 28.80
N HIS A 172 3.97 23.89 27.66
CA HIS A 172 4.82 22.91 26.98
C HIS A 172 4.81 23.14 25.47
N PHE A 173 5.99 23.08 24.88
CA PHE A 173 6.19 23.01 23.45
C PHE A 173 6.92 21.68 23.14
N LYS A 174 6.38 20.88 22.26
CA LYS A 174 7.02 19.66 21.80
C LYS A 174 7.00 19.61 20.28
N GLU A 175 8.18 19.75 19.69
CA GLU A 175 8.36 19.60 18.25
C GLU A 175 8.03 18.17 17.81
N LYS A 176 7.29 18.04 16.71
CA LYS A 176 6.87 16.74 16.14
C LYS A 176 6.16 15.82 17.16
N ALA A 177 5.43 16.39 18.09
CA ALA A 177 4.62 15.62 19.02
C ALA A 177 3.62 14.78 18.22
N ARG A 178 3.43 13.50 18.61
CA ARG A 178 2.30 12.70 18.14
C ARG A 178 1.02 13.43 18.56
N LYS A 179 0.39 14.12 17.60
CA LYS A 179 -0.81 14.90 17.86
C LYS A 179 -1.98 13.90 17.93
N ASP A 180 -2.74 13.97 18.96
CA ASP A 180 -4.07 13.37 19.13
C ASP A 180 -4.15 11.84 19.28
N GLN A 181 -3.05 11.09 19.35
CA GLN A 181 -3.05 9.61 19.45
C GLN A 181 -3.93 8.89 18.40
N SER A 182 -4.35 9.59 17.35
CA SER A 182 -5.21 9.05 16.32
C SER A 182 -4.45 8.04 15.46
N TRP A 183 -5.07 6.89 15.25
CA TRP A 183 -4.59 5.88 14.31
C TRP A 183 -5.03 6.27 12.90
N VAL A 184 -4.14 6.18 11.93
CA VAL A 184 -4.45 6.44 10.52
C VAL A 184 -4.26 5.19 9.69
N ASN A 185 -5.06 5.06 8.63
CA ASN A 185 -4.90 4.02 7.63
C ASN A 185 -3.61 4.27 6.82
N MET A 186 -2.75 3.27 6.77
CA MET A 186 -1.49 3.35 6.02
C MET A 186 -1.47 2.47 4.75
N GLY A 187 -2.59 1.90 4.38
CA GLY A 187 -2.64 0.86 3.35
C GLY A 187 -2.25 -0.51 3.93
N PHE A 188 -1.75 -1.42 3.08
CA PHE A 188 -1.41 -2.79 3.50
C PHE A 188 -2.56 -3.49 4.22
N MET A 189 -3.56 -3.87 3.45
CA MET A 189 -4.83 -4.39 3.94
C MET A 189 -5.05 -5.82 3.48
N VAL A 190 -5.87 -6.57 4.22
CA VAL A 190 -6.40 -7.87 3.80
C VAL A 190 -7.91 -7.74 3.69
N MET A 191 -8.45 -8.24 2.60
CA MET A 191 -9.87 -8.18 2.27
C MET A 191 -10.41 -9.56 1.97
N GLU A 192 -11.58 -9.88 2.53
CA GLU A 192 -12.39 -11.00 2.10
C GLU A 192 -13.20 -10.63 0.84
N PRO A 193 -13.59 -11.60 -0.02
CA PRO A 193 -14.37 -11.32 -1.22
C PRO A 193 -15.69 -10.59 -0.97
N GLN A 194 -16.26 -10.73 0.22
CA GLN A 194 -17.49 -10.04 0.61
C GLN A 194 -17.36 -8.51 0.60
N VAL A 195 -16.14 -7.97 0.59
CA VAL A 195 -15.91 -6.52 0.44
C VAL A 195 -16.58 -5.97 -0.84
N PHE A 196 -16.68 -6.78 -1.90
CA PHE A 196 -17.30 -6.36 -3.14
C PHE A 196 -18.80 -5.99 -2.99
N ASP A 197 -19.49 -6.54 -1.99
CA ASP A 197 -20.90 -6.23 -1.70
C ASP A 197 -21.08 -4.84 -1.05
N TYR A 198 -19.98 -4.26 -0.55
CA TYR A 198 -19.93 -2.92 0.06
C TYR A 198 -19.53 -1.82 -0.91
N LEU A 199 -19.01 -2.15 -2.11
CA LEU A 199 -18.49 -1.17 -3.06
C LEU A 199 -19.56 -0.44 -3.88
N GLY A 200 -20.84 -0.81 -3.74
CA GLY A 200 -21.95 -0.21 -4.46
C GLY A 200 -21.74 -0.22 -5.98
N ASP A 201 -21.95 0.92 -6.62
CA ASP A 201 -21.69 1.11 -8.06
C ASP A 201 -20.23 1.56 -8.35
N GLY A 202 -19.39 1.68 -7.33
CA GLY A 202 -18.01 2.12 -7.43
C GLY A 202 -17.81 3.62 -7.63
N SER A 203 -18.83 4.43 -7.42
CA SER A 203 -18.77 5.89 -7.57
C SER A 203 -18.11 6.60 -6.38
N GLU A 204 -17.89 5.90 -5.27
CA GLU A 204 -17.37 6.45 -4.04
C GLU A 204 -15.87 6.15 -3.83
N MET A 205 -15.26 6.87 -2.90
CA MET A 205 -13.95 6.47 -2.37
C MET A 205 -14.14 5.26 -1.45
N LEU A 206 -13.18 4.34 -1.43
CA LEU A 206 -13.19 3.18 -0.54
C LEU A 206 -13.25 3.61 0.95
N GLU A 207 -12.58 4.71 1.26
CA GLU A 207 -12.42 5.30 2.59
C GLU A 207 -13.70 6.00 3.08
N GLU A 208 -14.52 6.46 2.14
CA GLU A 208 -15.84 7.02 2.36
C GLU A 208 -16.87 5.91 2.06
N GLY A 209 -18.03 5.90 2.64
CA GLY A 209 -19.07 4.90 2.42
C GLY A 209 -18.66 3.43 2.71
N PRO A 210 -17.90 2.72 1.84
CA PRO A 210 -17.55 1.32 2.06
C PRO A 210 -16.87 1.01 3.40
N PHE A 211 -15.83 1.75 3.77
CA PHE A 211 -15.14 1.55 5.04
C PHE A 211 -15.98 1.99 6.24
N GLU A 212 -16.73 3.08 6.12
CA GLU A 212 -17.65 3.53 7.17
C GLU A 212 -18.69 2.46 7.46
N LYS A 213 -19.33 1.90 6.43
CA LYS A 213 -20.31 0.84 6.57
C LYS A 213 -19.72 -0.45 7.16
N LEU A 214 -18.55 -0.89 6.68
CA LEU A 214 -17.84 -2.03 7.27
C LEU A 214 -17.52 -1.82 8.76
N ALA A 215 -17.14 -0.60 9.14
CA ALA A 215 -16.84 -0.27 10.53
C ALA A 215 -18.12 -0.26 11.39
N GLU A 216 -19.20 0.35 10.92
CA GLU A 216 -20.52 0.37 11.59
C GLU A 216 -21.08 -1.04 11.81
N GLU A 217 -20.91 -1.93 10.84
CA GLU A 217 -21.34 -3.34 10.92
C GLU A 217 -20.34 -4.23 11.69
N GLY A 218 -19.25 -3.67 12.24
CA GLY A 218 -18.22 -4.42 12.97
C GLY A 218 -17.41 -5.39 12.10
N GLN A 219 -17.42 -5.19 10.78
CA GLN A 219 -16.73 -6.04 9.80
C GLN A 219 -15.33 -5.53 9.43
N MET A 220 -14.80 -4.57 10.18
CA MET A 220 -13.45 -4.04 10.01
C MET A 220 -12.59 -4.28 11.25
N ASN A 221 -11.34 -4.65 11.04
CA ASN A 221 -10.34 -4.81 12.09
C ASN A 221 -9.10 -3.94 11.79
N ALA A 222 -8.35 -3.56 12.83
CA ALA A 222 -7.12 -2.80 12.73
C ALA A 222 -5.92 -3.65 13.17
N TYR A 223 -4.93 -3.78 12.30
CA TYR A 223 -3.59 -4.25 12.63
C TYR A 223 -2.69 -3.05 12.97
N ARG A 224 -2.19 -2.98 14.20
CA ARG A 224 -1.39 -1.86 14.69
C ARG A 224 0.06 -2.04 14.33
N HIS A 225 0.60 -1.14 13.50
CA HIS A 225 1.99 -1.11 13.09
C HIS A 225 2.72 0.03 13.79
N ASN A 226 3.82 -0.28 14.45
CA ASN A 226 4.65 0.68 15.19
C ASN A 226 6.01 0.91 14.51
N GLY A 227 6.25 0.27 13.37
CA GLY A 227 7.48 0.39 12.58
C GLY A 227 7.46 1.58 11.62
N PHE A 228 8.26 1.48 10.59
CA PHE A 228 8.41 2.50 9.57
C PHE A 228 7.23 2.50 8.59
N TRP A 229 6.72 3.67 8.30
CA TRP A 229 5.81 3.94 7.19
C TRP A 229 6.00 5.36 6.68
N SER A 230 6.07 5.52 5.37
CA SER A 230 6.12 6.83 4.73
C SER A 230 5.36 6.80 3.41
N PRO A 231 4.29 7.61 3.27
CA PRO A 231 3.73 7.91 1.97
C PRO A 231 4.67 8.90 1.24
N MET A 232 4.70 8.84 -0.08
CA MET A 232 5.43 9.80 -0.91
C MET A 232 4.46 10.83 -1.49
N ASP A 233 3.90 11.70 -0.65
CA ASP A 233 2.87 12.66 -1.05
C ASP A 233 3.42 13.97 -1.61
N THR A 234 4.63 14.36 -1.20
CA THR A 234 5.27 15.64 -1.55
C THR A 234 6.71 15.43 -2.02
N MET A 235 7.32 16.46 -2.62
CA MET A 235 8.76 16.45 -2.94
C MET A 235 9.64 16.28 -1.70
N HIS A 236 9.19 16.78 -0.56
CA HIS A 236 9.88 16.56 0.72
C HIS A 236 9.90 15.07 1.10
N ASP A 237 8.76 14.38 0.95
CA ASP A 237 8.67 12.95 1.25
C ASP A 237 9.58 12.15 0.29
N LYS A 238 9.59 12.50 -1.01
CA LYS A 238 10.51 11.91 -1.98
C LYS A 238 11.98 12.07 -1.57
N ALA A 239 12.39 13.30 -1.25
CA ALA A 239 13.76 13.60 -0.83
C ALA A 239 14.14 12.86 0.47
N TYR A 240 13.19 12.73 1.41
CA TYR A 240 13.38 11.96 2.64
C TYR A 240 13.61 10.48 2.35
N LEU A 241 12.76 9.86 1.52
CA LEU A 241 12.88 8.45 1.15
C LEU A 241 14.17 8.18 0.36
N GLU A 242 14.55 9.07 -0.57
CA GLU A 242 15.81 8.97 -1.32
C GLU A 242 17.03 9.04 -0.40
N ASN A 243 17.00 9.94 0.59
CA ASN A 243 18.08 10.06 1.57
C ASN A 243 18.21 8.79 2.43
N LEU A 244 17.12 8.18 2.87
CA LEU A 244 17.14 6.90 3.58
C LEU A 244 17.72 5.78 2.71
N TRP A 245 17.39 5.78 1.41
CA TRP A 245 17.92 4.80 0.46
C TRP A 245 19.43 4.93 0.28
N ILE A 246 19.93 6.15 0.04
CA ILE A 246 21.36 6.44 -0.14
C ILE A 246 22.17 6.11 1.13
N GLN A 247 21.60 6.37 2.32
CA GLN A 247 22.26 6.07 3.59
C GLN A 247 22.21 4.58 3.98
N GLY A 248 21.54 3.71 3.21
CA GLY A 248 21.34 2.31 3.57
C GLY A 248 20.40 2.09 4.77
N LYS A 249 19.55 3.08 5.07
CA LYS A 249 18.57 3.06 6.18
C LYS A 249 17.13 2.83 5.74
N ALA A 250 16.92 2.45 4.50
CA ALA A 250 15.60 2.16 3.93
C ALA A 250 15.07 0.84 4.48
N LEU A 251 14.22 0.89 5.51
CA LEU A 251 13.70 -0.30 6.20
C LEU A 251 12.77 -1.16 5.32
N TRP A 252 12.25 -0.61 4.23
CA TRP A 252 11.49 -1.35 3.20
C TRP A 252 12.38 -1.98 2.13
N LYS A 253 13.71 -1.82 2.23
CA LYS A 253 14.65 -2.41 1.28
C LYS A 253 14.81 -3.89 1.60
N VAL A 254 14.34 -4.73 0.69
CA VAL A 254 14.62 -6.16 0.74
C VAL A 254 16.07 -6.36 0.33
N GLU A 255 16.89 -6.93 1.21
CA GLU A 255 18.24 -7.36 0.84
C GLU A 255 18.11 -8.39 -0.27
N GLN A 256 18.85 -8.18 -1.37
CA GLN A 256 18.97 -9.24 -2.37
C GLN A 256 19.68 -10.39 -1.68
N ASP A 257 19.08 -11.57 -1.75
CA ASP A 257 19.63 -12.79 -1.17
C ASP A 257 21.12 -12.88 -1.49
N LYS A 258 21.90 -13.02 -0.44
CA LYS A 258 23.26 -13.51 -0.56
C LYS A 258 23.14 -14.96 -1.02
N LEU A 259 23.13 -15.15 -2.34
CA LEU A 259 23.38 -16.44 -2.95
C LEU A 259 24.83 -16.84 -2.71
#